data_b63c511aff42502260fce0950a8cd838
#
_entry.id   b63c511aff42502260fce0950a8cd838
#
_cell.length_a   1.000
_cell.length_b   1.000
_cell.length_c   1.000
_cell.angle_alpha   90.00
_cell.angle_beta   90.00
_cell.angle_gamma   90.00
#
_symmetry.space_group_name_H-M   'P 1'
#
loop_
_entity.id
_entity.type
_entity.pdbx_description
1 polymer ?
#
loop_
_entity_poly.entity_id
_entity_poly.type
_entity_poly.pdbx_seq_one_letter_code
_entity_poly.pdbx_strand_id
1 'polypeptide(L)'
;SGYTNTINLINSSGVVAADSTGTGTARAYLNGASYGGDKGIFAFGNSGAGKVSMSNLVNNNGGVSADVTGVGTARSTLAAAGYGFDKAIFGYGQTASGVVSMSNLVSNQGVVASDVTGVGTARGDIAGVSYGSSGQAVFAYGENSSGNSNLSNLVSNVGVIGSDVSGVGTARRAPATSTYGGDKAIFCFGGRNGANTNARNLVNNLGVIASDASGAGTSRAELSGTNYGGDKGIVAYGSISNGNITA
;
A
#
# COMPACT_ATOMS: atom_id res chain seq x y z
N SER A 1 -19.10 -14.09 4.73
CA SER A 1 -17.74 -13.67 4.32
C SER A 1 -16.82 -13.85 5.51
N GLY A 2 -15.68 -14.49 5.30
CA GLY A 2 -14.72 -14.78 6.36
C GLY A 2 -13.76 -13.62 6.69
N TYR A 3 -14.18 -12.35 6.60
CA TYR A 3 -13.33 -11.23 7.01
C TYR A 3 -13.32 -11.12 8.53
N THR A 4 -12.17 -10.70 9.06
CA THR A 4 -11.95 -10.49 10.49
C THR A 4 -11.47 -9.07 10.76
N ASN A 5 -11.67 -8.61 12.00
CA ASN A 5 -11.08 -7.38 12.53
C ASN A 5 -9.99 -7.71 13.59
N THR A 6 -9.51 -8.93 13.63
CA THR A 6 -8.46 -9.39 14.55
C THR A 6 -7.19 -8.56 14.39
N ILE A 7 -6.54 -8.26 15.50
CA ILE A 7 -5.32 -7.46 15.60
C ILE A 7 -4.25 -8.26 16.34
N ASN A 8 -3.01 -8.20 15.84
CA ASN A 8 -1.84 -8.69 16.54
C ASN A 8 -0.82 -7.54 16.66
N LEU A 9 -0.42 -7.24 17.86
CA LEU A 9 0.64 -6.26 18.12
C LEU A 9 2.01 -6.92 18.00
N ILE A 10 2.98 -6.15 17.54
CA ILE A 10 4.39 -6.56 17.50
C ILE A 10 5.17 -5.62 18.43
N ASN A 11 5.86 -6.16 19.41
CA ASN A 11 6.67 -5.35 20.33
C ASN A 11 8.05 -5.03 19.74
N SER A 12 8.82 -4.20 20.44
CA SER A 12 10.16 -3.78 20.02
C SER A 12 11.20 -4.92 19.92
N SER A 13 10.89 -6.09 20.49
CA SER A 13 11.72 -7.31 20.38
C SER A 13 11.26 -8.22 19.23
N GLY A 14 10.28 -7.79 18.41
CA GLY A 14 9.76 -8.59 17.29
C GLY A 14 8.79 -9.70 17.69
N VAL A 15 8.33 -9.74 18.93
CA VAL A 15 7.37 -10.75 19.40
C VAL A 15 5.97 -10.32 18.99
N VAL A 16 5.28 -11.20 18.27
CA VAL A 16 3.88 -11.03 17.88
C VAL A 16 2.99 -11.47 19.05
N ALA A 17 2.10 -10.61 19.50
CA ALA A 17 1.13 -10.91 20.53
C ALA A 17 0.02 -11.84 20.00
N ALA A 18 -0.68 -12.50 20.91
CA ALA A 18 -1.87 -13.26 20.58
C ALA A 18 -2.97 -12.36 19.97
N ASP A 19 -3.93 -12.99 19.30
CA ASP A 19 -5.08 -12.32 18.72
C ASP A 19 -5.82 -11.46 19.74
N SER A 20 -6.13 -10.25 19.35
CA SER A 20 -7.07 -9.39 20.06
C SER A 20 -8.19 -8.96 19.11
N THR A 21 -9.40 -8.83 19.65
CA THR A 21 -10.54 -8.38 18.88
C THR A 21 -10.41 -6.89 18.56
N GLY A 22 -10.45 -6.55 17.28
CA GLY A 22 -10.48 -5.15 16.84
C GLY A 22 -11.82 -4.49 17.10
N THR A 23 -11.83 -3.16 17.17
CA THR A 23 -13.03 -2.35 17.44
C THR A 23 -13.75 -1.91 16.16
N GLY A 24 -13.12 -2.06 15.00
CA GLY A 24 -13.66 -1.62 13.70
C GLY A 24 -14.38 -2.73 12.93
N THR A 25 -15.02 -2.35 11.84
CA THR A 25 -15.66 -3.26 10.89
C THR A 25 -14.65 -4.18 10.23
N ALA A 26 -14.91 -5.50 10.27
CA ALA A 26 -14.10 -6.52 9.59
C ALA A 26 -14.07 -6.28 8.08
N ARG A 27 -12.88 -6.20 7.49
CA ARG A 27 -12.69 -5.93 6.07
C ARG A 27 -11.34 -6.41 5.54
N ALA A 28 -11.28 -6.60 4.22
CA ALA A 28 -10.07 -6.96 3.49
C ALA A 28 -9.76 -5.94 2.39
N TYR A 29 -8.60 -6.09 1.73
CA TYR A 29 -8.16 -5.22 0.63
C TYR A 29 -8.12 -3.72 0.99
N LEU A 30 -7.97 -3.43 2.29
CA LEU A 30 -7.64 -2.11 2.81
C LEU A 30 -6.13 -1.88 2.70
N ASN A 31 -5.70 -0.66 2.98
CA ASN A 31 -4.28 -0.40 3.14
C ASN A 31 -4.04 0.46 4.39
N GLY A 32 -2.79 0.53 4.81
CA GLY A 32 -2.37 1.30 5.97
C GLY A 32 -1.13 2.15 5.68
N ALA A 33 -1.01 3.25 6.42
CA ALA A 33 0.15 4.12 6.38
C ALA A 33 0.41 4.74 7.75
N SER A 34 1.64 5.21 7.96
CA SER A 34 2.00 5.97 9.15
C SER A 34 1.63 7.44 8.99
N TYR A 35 1.25 8.10 10.09
CA TYR A 35 1.02 9.54 10.19
C TYR A 35 1.43 10.05 11.57
N GLY A 36 1.58 11.38 11.72
CA GLY A 36 1.90 12.02 13.00
C GLY A 36 3.23 11.61 13.61
N GLY A 37 4.10 10.97 12.83
CA GLY A 37 5.42 10.49 13.23
C GLY A 37 5.41 9.12 13.93
N ASP A 38 4.44 8.84 14.79
CA ASP A 38 4.40 7.65 15.65
C ASP A 38 3.05 6.90 15.63
N LYS A 39 2.14 7.25 14.72
CA LYS A 39 0.78 6.71 14.62
C LYS A 39 0.56 6.03 13.26
N GLY A 40 -0.50 5.25 13.17
CA GLY A 40 -0.92 4.60 11.94
C GLY A 40 -2.40 4.82 11.64
N ILE A 41 -2.77 4.57 10.40
CA ILE A 41 -4.15 4.58 9.93
C ILE A 41 -4.37 3.41 8.98
N PHE A 42 -5.49 2.71 9.16
CA PHE A 42 -6.04 1.79 8.17
C PHE A 42 -7.28 2.41 7.56
N ALA A 43 -7.41 2.38 6.24
CA ALA A 43 -8.59 2.98 5.60
C ALA A 43 -9.05 2.22 4.36
N PHE A 44 -10.33 2.46 4.00
CA PHE A 44 -10.98 1.86 2.86
C PHE A 44 -11.14 0.33 2.95
N GLY A 45 -11.19 -0.36 1.82
CA GLY A 45 -11.31 -1.82 1.76
C GLY A 45 -12.70 -2.32 1.41
N ASN A 46 -12.91 -3.61 1.63
CA ASN A 46 -14.17 -4.32 1.37
C ASN A 46 -14.66 -4.99 2.66
N SER A 47 -15.86 -4.68 3.11
CA SER A 47 -16.49 -5.21 4.34
C SER A 47 -17.33 -6.47 4.13
N GLY A 48 -17.37 -7.04 2.95
CA GLY A 48 -18.28 -8.15 2.63
C GLY A 48 -19.70 -7.68 2.25
N ALA A 49 -20.16 -6.54 2.76
CA ALA A 49 -21.36 -5.85 2.27
C ALA A 49 -21.06 -4.93 1.08
N GLY A 50 -19.78 -4.70 0.79
CA GLY A 50 -19.30 -3.86 -0.28
C GLY A 50 -18.08 -3.03 0.11
N LYS A 51 -17.60 -2.23 -0.83
CA LYS A 51 -16.48 -1.33 -0.61
C LYS A 51 -16.86 -0.21 0.34
N VAL A 52 -15.91 0.21 1.16
CA VAL A 52 -16.09 1.22 2.21
C VAL A 52 -15.02 2.31 2.12
N SER A 53 -15.29 3.46 2.75
CA SER A 53 -14.36 4.59 2.86
C SER A 53 -13.99 4.90 4.32
N MET A 54 -14.45 4.11 5.28
CA MET A 54 -14.14 4.28 6.70
C MET A 54 -12.66 4.12 7.00
N SER A 55 -12.22 4.69 8.11
CA SER A 55 -10.85 4.55 8.61
C SER A 55 -10.81 4.19 10.09
N ASN A 56 -9.69 3.61 10.52
CA ASN A 56 -9.38 3.35 11.93
C ASN A 56 -8.00 3.92 12.22
N LEU A 57 -7.93 4.78 13.21
CA LEU A 57 -6.68 5.35 13.66
C LEU A 57 -5.98 4.39 14.62
N VAL A 58 -4.67 4.33 14.54
CA VAL A 58 -3.83 3.54 15.43
C VAL A 58 -2.96 4.51 16.22
N ASN A 59 -3.07 4.49 17.54
CA ASN A 59 -2.24 5.32 18.39
C ASN A 59 -0.85 4.71 18.61
N ASN A 60 0.05 5.44 19.23
CA ASN A 60 1.43 5.02 19.46
C ASN A 60 1.61 3.84 20.45
N ASN A 61 0.53 3.42 21.11
CA ASN A 61 0.50 2.20 21.94
C ASN A 61 -0.12 1.00 21.20
N GLY A 62 -0.41 1.14 19.88
CA GLY A 62 -1.04 0.11 19.06
C GLY A 62 -2.56 -0.02 19.24
N GLY A 63 -3.19 0.85 20.03
CA GLY A 63 -4.64 0.88 20.19
C GLY A 63 -5.33 1.34 18.90
N VAL A 64 -6.20 0.49 18.33
CA VAL A 64 -6.99 0.79 17.12
C VAL A 64 -8.33 1.37 17.53
N SER A 65 -8.68 2.53 16.97
CA SER A 65 -9.96 3.20 17.23
C SER A 65 -11.14 2.45 16.60
N ALA A 66 -12.36 2.77 17.06
CA ALA A 66 -13.58 2.46 16.33
C ALA A 66 -13.56 3.10 14.93
N ASP A 67 -14.50 2.67 14.08
CA ASP A 67 -14.63 3.23 12.73
C ASP A 67 -14.88 4.74 12.78
N VAL A 68 -14.04 5.46 12.04
CA VAL A 68 -14.30 6.87 11.72
C VAL A 68 -15.13 6.89 10.44
N THR A 69 -16.19 7.70 10.43
CA THR A 69 -17.06 7.86 9.26
C THR A 69 -16.24 8.10 8.01
N GLY A 70 -16.52 7.33 6.96
CA GLY A 70 -15.78 7.38 5.73
C GLY A 70 -15.85 8.73 5.01
N VAL A 71 -14.72 9.18 4.53
CA VAL A 71 -14.58 10.37 3.68
C VAL A 71 -14.10 9.92 2.30
N GLY A 72 -14.69 10.50 1.28
CA GLY A 72 -14.38 10.16 -0.11
C GLY A 72 -15.07 8.89 -0.62
N THR A 73 -14.77 8.53 -1.85
CA THR A 73 -15.38 7.42 -2.57
C THR A 73 -14.90 6.06 -2.04
N ALA A 74 -15.85 5.20 -1.68
CA ALA A 74 -15.59 3.85 -1.19
C ALA A 74 -14.85 3.00 -2.24
N ARG A 75 -13.72 2.40 -1.86
CA ARG A 75 -12.86 1.62 -2.75
C ARG A 75 -11.95 0.64 -2.01
N SER A 76 -11.38 -0.30 -2.73
CA SER A 76 -10.45 -1.34 -2.24
C SER A 76 -9.23 -1.45 -3.15
N THR A 77 -8.26 -2.27 -2.81
CA THR A 77 -7.03 -2.53 -3.59
C THR A 77 -6.27 -1.25 -3.99
N LEU A 78 -6.32 -0.26 -3.13
CA LEU A 78 -5.68 1.04 -3.26
C LEU A 78 -4.25 1.00 -2.72
N ALA A 79 -3.42 1.96 -3.11
CA ALA A 79 -2.12 2.18 -2.51
C ALA A 79 -2.20 3.13 -1.31
N ALA A 80 -1.25 2.99 -0.39
CA ALA A 80 -1.01 3.95 0.69
C ALA A 80 0.49 4.20 0.86
N ALA A 81 0.85 5.40 1.25
CA ALA A 81 2.23 5.76 1.58
C ALA A 81 2.27 6.96 2.54
N GLY A 82 3.36 7.08 3.30
CA GLY A 82 3.67 8.29 4.04
C GLY A 82 4.26 9.36 3.11
N TYR A 83 3.96 10.64 3.39
CA TYR A 83 4.62 11.79 2.75
C TYR A 83 4.83 12.92 3.76
N GLY A 84 5.75 13.84 3.48
CA GLY A 84 6.03 15.00 4.34
C GLY A 84 6.45 14.61 5.76
N PHE A 85 6.92 13.38 5.97
CA PHE A 85 7.36 12.76 7.22
C PHE A 85 6.26 12.43 8.25
N ASP A 86 5.17 13.20 8.28
CA ASP A 86 4.12 13.11 9.31
C ASP A 86 2.71 12.96 8.74
N LYS A 87 2.56 12.80 7.43
CA LYS A 87 1.28 12.69 6.72
C LYS A 87 1.21 11.42 5.91
N ALA A 88 -0.01 11.03 5.53
CA ALA A 88 -0.23 9.87 4.67
C ALA A 88 -1.14 10.22 3.48
N ILE A 89 -1.08 9.39 2.47
CA ILE A 89 -1.92 9.50 1.27
C ILE A 89 -2.43 8.11 0.89
N PHE A 90 -3.71 8.04 0.57
CA PHE A 90 -4.34 6.90 -0.08
C PHE A 90 -4.65 7.25 -1.51
N GLY A 91 -4.24 6.42 -2.47
CA GLY A 91 -4.43 6.74 -3.89
C GLY A 91 -4.89 5.56 -4.72
N TYR A 92 -5.59 5.87 -5.81
CA TYR A 92 -6.05 4.88 -6.78
C TYR A 92 -7.04 3.86 -6.18
N GLY A 93 -7.04 2.64 -6.70
CA GLY A 93 -7.88 1.54 -6.23
C GLY A 93 -9.09 1.29 -7.12
N GLN A 94 -9.98 0.45 -6.63
CA GLN A 94 -11.16 -0.01 -7.36
C GLN A 94 -12.44 0.34 -6.61
N THR A 95 -13.34 1.06 -7.24
CA THR A 95 -14.72 1.32 -6.80
C THR A 95 -15.67 0.21 -7.30
N ALA A 96 -16.95 0.29 -6.96
CA ALA A 96 -17.97 -0.60 -7.53
C ALA A 96 -18.07 -0.48 -9.07
N SER A 97 -17.70 0.68 -9.62
CA SER A 97 -17.82 0.98 -11.07
C SER A 97 -16.53 0.75 -11.85
N GLY A 98 -15.42 0.39 -11.20
CA GLY A 98 -14.12 0.17 -11.84
C GLY A 98 -12.96 0.84 -11.12
N VAL A 99 -11.79 0.79 -11.75
CA VAL A 99 -10.58 1.40 -11.22
C VAL A 99 -10.60 2.93 -11.33
N VAL A 100 -9.93 3.60 -10.39
CA VAL A 100 -9.88 5.06 -10.28
C VAL A 100 -8.45 5.54 -10.04
N SER A 101 -8.21 6.85 -10.24
CA SER A 101 -6.92 7.50 -9.97
C SER A 101 -7.01 8.59 -8.89
N MET A 102 -8.17 8.77 -8.25
CA MET A 102 -8.37 9.73 -7.17
C MET A 102 -7.51 9.42 -5.94
N SER A 103 -7.29 10.43 -5.10
CA SER A 103 -6.54 10.28 -3.86
C SER A 103 -7.22 11.00 -2.69
N ASN A 104 -6.85 10.58 -1.47
CA ASN A 104 -7.23 11.26 -0.22
C ASN A 104 -5.97 11.50 0.60
N LEU A 105 -5.74 12.73 0.95
CA LEU A 105 -4.67 13.12 1.86
C LEU A 105 -5.09 12.84 3.31
N VAL A 106 -4.13 12.49 4.14
CA VAL A 106 -4.30 12.33 5.59
C VAL A 106 -3.39 13.32 6.30
N SER A 107 -3.96 14.15 7.15
CA SER A 107 -3.21 15.11 7.94
C SER A 107 -2.35 14.42 9.02
N ASN A 108 -1.45 15.16 9.64
CA ASN A 108 -0.67 14.68 10.78
C ASN A 108 -1.51 14.45 12.06
N GLN A 109 -2.80 14.74 12.02
CA GLN A 109 -3.78 14.41 13.07
C GLN A 109 -4.63 13.19 12.70
N GLY A 110 -4.39 12.55 11.53
CA GLY A 110 -5.16 11.40 11.07
C GLY A 110 -6.49 11.75 10.39
N VAL A 111 -6.71 13.01 10.05
CA VAL A 111 -7.93 13.42 9.35
C VAL A 111 -7.80 13.11 7.86
N VAL A 112 -8.69 12.26 7.36
CA VAL A 112 -8.79 11.95 5.93
C VAL A 112 -9.56 13.08 5.22
N ALA A 113 -8.94 13.66 4.20
CA ALA A 113 -9.57 14.70 3.36
C ALA A 113 -10.49 14.08 2.30
N SER A 114 -11.39 14.89 1.73
CA SER A 114 -12.22 14.52 0.58
C SER A 114 -11.37 14.13 -0.64
N ASP A 115 -12.02 13.51 -1.63
CA ASP A 115 -11.36 13.08 -2.86
C ASP A 115 -10.68 14.25 -3.57
N VAL A 116 -9.43 14.06 -3.92
CA VAL A 116 -8.69 14.89 -4.88
C VAL A 116 -8.85 14.26 -6.26
N THR A 117 -9.15 15.10 -7.26
CA THR A 117 -9.28 14.67 -8.65
C THR A 117 -8.09 13.80 -9.07
N GLY A 118 -8.39 12.67 -9.70
CA GLY A 118 -7.38 11.69 -10.10
C GLY A 118 -6.38 12.24 -11.11
N VAL A 119 -5.13 11.84 -10.93
CA VAL A 119 -4.03 12.13 -11.85
C VAL A 119 -3.49 10.81 -12.38
N GLY A 120 -3.19 10.77 -13.67
CA GLY A 120 -2.67 9.59 -14.34
C GLY A 120 -3.71 8.50 -14.60
N THR A 121 -3.25 7.37 -15.12
CA THR A 121 -4.07 6.22 -15.48
C THR A 121 -4.64 5.53 -14.26
N ALA A 122 -5.96 5.36 -14.22
CA ALA A 122 -6.68 4.66 -13.14
C ALA A 122 -6.23 3.20 -13.01
N ARG A 123 -5.94 2.74 -11.80
CA ARG A 123 -5.41 1.40 -11.50
C ARG A 123 -5.89 0.89 -10.14
N GLY A 124 -6.10 -0.42 -10.04
CA GLY A 124 -6.25 -1.17 -8.79
C GLY A 124 -5.06 -2.09 -8.54
N ASP A 125 -5.03 -2.81 -7.42
CA ASP A 125 -3.92 -3.69 -7.01
C ASP A 125 -2.55 -3.02 -7.15
N ILE A 126 -2.54 -1.72 -6.92
CA ILE A 126 -1.39 -0.82 -7.01
C ILE A 126 -0.63 -0.81 -5.69
N ALA A 127 0.67 -0.60 -5.74
CA ALA A 127 1.49 -0.48 -4.55
C ALA A 127 2.03 0.95 -4.36
N GLY A 128 2.25 1.31 -3.11
CA GLY A 128 2.81 2.61 -2.72
C GLY A 128 3.92 2.46 -1.69
N VAL A 129 4.91 3.33 -1.77
CA VAL A 129 6.03 3.35 -0.82
C VAL A 129 6.65 4.74 -0.75
N SER A 130 7.11 5.10 0.44
CA SER A 130 7.88 6.34 0.66
C SER A 130 9.33 6.16 0.20
N TYR A 131 9.96 7.26 -0.24
CA TYR A 131 11.39 7.31 -0.58
C TYR A 131 11.94 8.73 -0.34
N GLY A 132 13.25 8.88 -0.48
CA GLY A 132 13.92 10.17 -0.41
C GLY A 132 14.01 10.74 0.99
N SER A 133 15.00 11.59 1.19
CA SER A 133 15.24 12.29 2.44
C SER A 133 14.34 13.54 2.63
N SER A 134 13.41 13.79 1.71
CA SER A 134 12.48 14.92 1.74
C SER A 134 11.02 14.53 1.95
N GLY A 135 10.75 13.23 2.29
CA GLY A 135 9.40 12.75 2.58
C GLY A 135 8.51 12.63 1.34
N GLN A 136 9.04 12.06 0.27
CA GLN A 136 8.29 11.77 -0.96
C GLN A 136 7.79 10.33 -0.98
N ALA A 137 6.87 10.03 -1.91
CA ALA A 137 6.39 8.69 -2.14
C ALA A 137 6.22 8.39 -3.63
N VAL A 138 6.05 7.13 -3.98
CA VAL A 138 5.75 6.67 -5.33
C VAL A 138 4.66 5.62 -5.31
N PHE A 139 3.69 5.76 -6.21
CA PHE A 139 2.70 4.75 -6.54
C PHE A 139 3.07 4.11 -7.86
N ALA A 140 3.14 2.78 -7.92
CA ALA A 140 3.54 2.10 -9.14
C ALA A 140 2.86 0.75 -9.34
N TYR A 141 2.92 0.28 -10.59
CA TYR A 141 2.34 -0.98 -11.04
C TYR A 141 0.81 -1.01 -10.91
N GLY A 142 0.25 -2.20 -10.69
CA GLY A 142 -1.18 -2.39 -10.57
C GLY A 142 -1.83 -2.90 -11.85
N GLU A 143 -3.15 -2.84 -11.91
CA GLU A 143 -3.96 -3.30 -13.03
C GLU A 143 -4.96 -2.22 -13.43
N ASN A 144 -5.12 -1.99 -14.73
CA ASN A 144 -6.13 -1.11 -15.33
C ASN A 144 -7.06 -1.92 -16.23
N SER A 145 -7.98 -1.26 -16.93
CA SER A 145 -8.93 -1.91 -17.85
C SER A 145 -8.28 -2.65 -19.01
N SER A 146 -7.01 -2.38 -19.31
CA SER A 146 -6.24 -3.03 -20.39
C SER A 146 -5.31 -4.14 -19.88
N GLY A 147 -5.26 -4.37 -18.56
CA GLY A 147 -4.41 -5.38 -17.91
C GLY A 147 -3.36 -4.80 -16.97
N ASN A 148 -2.34 -5.59 -16.70
CA ASN A 148 -1.27 -5.19 -15.79
C ASN A 148 -0.50 -3.97 -16.30
N SER A 149 -0.10 -3.11 -15.38
CA SER A 149 0.62 -1.86 -15.63
C SER A 149 2.01 -1.87 -15.00
N ASN A 150 2.94 -1.11 -15.59
CA ASN A 150 4.24 -0.77 -15.03
C ASN A 150 4.43 0.75 -14.89
N LEU A 151 3.37 1.53 -15.05
CA LEU A 151 3.39 2.97 -14.84
C LEU A 151 3.69 3.32 -13.38
N SER A 152 4.25 4.49 -13.17
CA SER A 152 4.44 5.06 -11.84
C SER A 152 4.03 6.52 -11.77
N ASN A 153 3.67 6.97 -10.57
CA ASN A 153 3.34 8.36 -10.27
C ASN A 153 4.10 8.77 -9.00
N LEU A 154 4.89 9.79 -9.12
CA LEU A 154 5.60 10.36 -7.97
C LEU A 154 4.64 11.17 -7.11
N VAL A 155 4.82 11.12 -5.82
CA VAL A 155 4.10 11.94 -4.84
C VAL A 155 5.09 12.88 -4.19
N SER A 156 4.84 14.18 -4.28
CA SER A 156 5.68 15.18 -3.65
C SER A 156 5.56 15.16 -2.11
N ASN A 157 6.48 15.81 -1.43
CA ASN A 157 6.45 15.98 0.03
C ASN A 157 5.28 16.85 0.55
N VAL A 158 4.47 17.40 -0.33
CA VAL A 158 3.21 18.10 0.00
C VAL A 158 1.97 17.34 -0.47
N GLY A 159 2.14 16.07 -0.90
CA GLY A 159 1.04 15.18 -1.27
C GLY A 159 0.48 15.37 -2.68
N VAL A 160 1.17 16.08 -3.55
CA VAL A 160 0.76 16.23 -4.97
C VAL A 160 1.23 15.03 -5.78
N ILE A 161 0.28 14.36 -6.44
CA ILE A 161 0.58 13.26 -7.36
C ILE A 161 0.94 13.84 -8.73
N GLY A 162 2.08 13.44 -9.28
CA GLY A 162 2.52 13.77 -10.63
C GLY A 162 1.82 12.90 -11.71
N SER A 163 1.91 13.34 -12.97
CA SER A 163 1.45 12.57 -14.13
C SER A 163 2.17 11.22 -14.24
N ASP A 164 1.64 10.35 -15.10
CA ASP A 164 2.26 9.05 -15.36
C ASP A 164 3.70 9.20 -15.86
N VAL A 165 4.59 8.46 -15.22
CA VAL A 165 5.95 8.22 -15.71
C VAL A 165 5.92 6.91 -16.47
N SER A 166 6.54 6.89 -17.66
CA SER A 166 6.65 5.70 -18.51
C SER A 166 7.15 4.51 -17.71
N GLY A 167 6.47 3.40 -17.88
CA GLY A 167 6.72 2.21 -17.09
C GLY A 167 8.11 1.63 -17.28
N VAL A 168 8.71 1.21 -16.21
CA VAL A 168 10.00 0.50 -16.18
C VAL A 168 9.76 -0.89 -15.62
N GLY A 169 10.39 -1.87 -16.27
CA GLY A 169 10.28 -3.27 -15.89
C GLY A 169 8.96 -3.92 -16.29
N THR A 170 8.76 -5.14 -15.83
CA THR A 170 7.63 -5.97 -16.19
C THR A 170 6.34 -5.48 -15.55
N ALA A 171 5.31 -5.25 -16.35
CA ALA A 171 3.96 -4.91 -15.89
C ALA A 171 3.40 -6.01 -14.99
N ARG A 172 2.90 -5.64 -13.82
CA ARG A 172 2.38 -6.57 -12.79
C ARG A 172 1.45 -5.87 -11.79
N ARG A 173 0.70 -6.63 -11.05
CA ARG A 173 -0.21 -6.15 -9.99
C ARG A 173 0.20 -6.69 -8.62
N ALA A 174 -0.29 -6.06 -7.57
CA ALA A 174 -0.07 -6.45 -6.18
C ALA A 174 1.41 -6.79 -5.84
N PRO A 175 2.40 -5.97 -6.23
CA PRO A 175 3.75 -6.16 -5.73
C PRO A 175 3.83 -5.76 -4.27
N ALA A 176 4.72 -6.42 -3.52
CA ALA A 176 5.12 -5.95 -2.20
C ALA A 176 6.09 -4.78 -2.29
N THR A 177 6.10 -3.94 -1.27
CA THR A 177 7.01 -2.80 -1.16
C THR A 177 7.70 -2.77 0.19
N SER A 178 8.89 -2.20 0.21
CA SER A 178 9.60 -1.86 1.44
C SER A 178 10.54 -0.68 1.19
N THR A 179 10.87 0.04 2.25
CA THR A 179 12.01 0.97 2.23
C THR A 179 13.29 0.21 2.58
N TYR A 180 14.43 0.70 2.12
CA TYR A 180 15.77 0.20 2.47
C TYR A 180 16.81 1.32 2.34
N GLY A 181 17.98 1.15 2.97
CA GLY A 181 19.09 2.09 2.88
C GLY A 181 18.76 3.49 3.39
N GLY A 182 17.73 3.62 4.22
CA GLY A 182 17.29 4.86 4.84
C GLY A 182 16.42 5.77 3.96
N ASP A 183 16.71 5.88 2.66
CA ASP A 183 16.05 6.82 1.75
C ASP A 183 15.59 6.21 0.42
N LYS A 184 15.69 4.91 0.26
CA LYS A 184 15.36 4.17 -0.97
C LYS A 184 14.17 3.26 -0.77
N ALA A 185 13.59 2.79 -1.87
CA ALA A 185 12.47 1.86 -1.84
C ALA A 185 12.64 0.74 -2.87
N ILE A 186 11.81 -0.29 -2.75
CA ILE A 186 11.82 -1.44 -3.65
C ILE A 186 10.39 -1.92 -3.90
N PHE A 187 10.12 -2.32 -5.13
CA PHE A 187 8.95 -3.10 -5.51
C PHE A 187 9.38 -4.53 -5.83
N CYS A 188 8.80 -5.51 -5.17
CA CYS A 188 9.18 -6.92 -5.32
C CYS A 188 8.00 -7.79 -5.66
N PHE A 189 8.25 -8.82 -6.50
CA PHE A 189 7.26 -9.85 -6.79
C PHE A 189 6.02 -9.28 -7.48
N GLY A 190 4.89 -9.97 -7.34
CA GLY A 190 3.59 -9.56 -7.87
C GLY A 190 3.00 -10.53 -8.89
N GLY A 191 1.72 -10.35 -9.18
CA GLY A 191 0.97 -11.14 -10.15
C GLY A 191 1.10 -10.59 -11.57
N ARG A 192 1.20 -11.50 -12.53
CA ARG A 192 1.13 -11.23 -13.97
C ARG A 192 0.02 -12.10 -14.57
N ASN A 193 -0.43 -11.79 -15.77
CA ASN A 193 -1.47 -12.51 -16.51
C ASN A 193 -1.29 -14.04 -16.42
N GLY A 194 -1.93 -14.67 -15.43
CA GLY A 194 -1.88 -16.11 -15.18
C GLY A 194 -0.62 -16.66 -14.51
N ALA A 195 0.36 -15.83 -14.15
CA ALA A 195 1.59 -16.24 -13.47
C ALA A 195 2.04 -15.20 -12.43
N ASN A 196 2.84 -15.62 -11.47
CA ASN A 196 3.53 -14.73 -10.53
C ASN A 196 4.97 -14.50 -10.99
N THR A 197 5.59 -13.44 -10.49
CA THR A 197 6.99 -13.10 -10.77
C THR A 197 7.78 -12.92 -9.49
N ASN A 198 9.09 -13.13 -9.55
CA ASN A 198 10.04 -12.76 -8.53
C ASN A 198 10.88 -11.53 -8.91
N ALA A 199 10.50 -10.81 -9.96
CA ALA A 199 11.18 -9.59 -10.38
C ALA A 199 11.15 -8.55 -9.24
N ARG A 200 12.21 -7.75 -9.19
CA ARG A 200 12.34 -6.62 -8.27
C ARG A 200 12.80 -5.39 -9.04
N ASN A 201 12.32 -4.23 -8.60
CA ASN A 201 12.74 -2.93 -9.12
C ASN A 201 13.14 -2.04 -7.95
N LEU A 202 14.38 -1.60 -7.95
CA LEU A 202 14.90 -0.66 -6.95
C LEU A 202 14.40 0.74 -7.28
N VAL A 203 14.11 1.51 -6.26
CA VAL A 203 13.78 2.93 -6.35
C VAL A 203 14.88 3.70 -5.64
N ASN A 204 15.55 4.59 -6.34
CA ASN A 204 16.56 5.43 -5.73
C ASN A 204 15.93 6.60 -4.92
N ASN A 205 16.76 7.39 -4.26
CA ASN A 205 16.32 8.53 -3.44
C ASN A 205 15.77 9.72 -4.25
N LEU A 206 15.74 9.64 -5.57
CA LEU A 206 15.09 10.61 -6.46
C LEU A 206 13.76 10.09 -7.03
N GLY A 207 13.33 8.87 -6.63
CA GLY A 207 12.10 8.24 -7.10
C GLY A 207 12.24 7.54 -8.46
N VAL A 208 13.46 7.41 -9.00
CA VAL A 208 13.69 6.70 -10.25
C VAL A 208 13.64 5.20 -10.02
N ILE A 209 12.72 4.53 -10.74
CA ILE A 209 12.58 3.07 -10.71
C ILE A 209 13.57 2.46 -11.69
N ALA A 210 14.40 1.54 -11.24
CA ALA A 210 15.34 0.79 -12.08
C ALA A 210 14.63 -0.34 -12.85
N SER A 211 15.26 -0.82 -13.94
CA SER A 211 14.82 -1.99 -14.69
C SER A 211 14.76 -3.24 -13.80
N ASP A 212 14.09 -4.28 -14.31
CA ASP A 212 13.95 -5.56 -13.60
C ASP A 212 15.33 -6.14 -13.25
N ALA A 213 15.46 -6.54 -12.00
CA ALA A 213 16.47 -7.46 -11.56
C ALA A 213 15.81 -8.77 -11.12
N SER A 214 16.48 -9.88 -11.38
CA SER A 214 16.01 -11.19 -10.91
C SER A 214 15.95 -11.20 -9.40
N GLY A 215 14.79 -11.53 -8.86
CA GLY A 215 14.59 -11.72 -7.42
C GLY A 215 15.19 -13.05 -6.95
N ALA A 216 15.54 -13.11 -5.69
CA ALA A 216 15.80 -14.36 -5.01
C ALA A 216 14.49 -14.95 -4.48
N GLY A 217 14.29 -16.23 -4.64
CA GLY A 217 13.15 -16.95 -4.11
C GLY A 217 12.01 -17.20 -5.09
N THR A 218 11.00 -17.88 -4.60
CA THR A 218 9.84 -18.34 -5.38
C THR A 218 8.96 -17.18 -5.82
N SER A 219 8.53 -17.18 -7.09
CA SER A 219 7.58 -16.19 -7.65
C SER A 219 6.27 -16.19 -6.88
N ARG A 220 5.82 -15.02 -6.42
CA ARG A 220 4.64 -14.86 -5.55
C ARG A 220 3.93 -13.54 -5.82
N ALA A 221 2.67 -13.44 -5.43
CA ALA A 221 1.88 -12.20 -5.42
C ALA A 221 1.19 -12.01 -4.07
N GLU A 222 0.58 -10.86 -3.86
CA GLU A 222 -0.17 -10.55 -2.63
C GLU A 222 0.66 -10.65 -1.35
N LEU A 223 1.94 -10.34 -1.45
CA LEU A 223 2.85 -10.31 -0.33
C LEU A 223 2.65 -9.04 0.50
N SER A 224 3.08 -9.11 1.75
CA SER A 224 3.30 -7.93 2.56
C SER A 224 4.78 -7.59 2.64
N GLY A 225 5.09 -6.31 2.80
CA GLY A 225 6.46 -5.84 2.99
C GLY A 225 6.53 -4.72 4.03
N THR A 226 7.63 -4.67 4.73
CA THR A 226 7.92 -3.64 5.73
C THR A 226 9.43 -3.44 5.86
N ASN A 227 9.83 -2.41 6.56
CA ASN A 227 11.23 -2.16 6.89
C ASN A 227 11.54 -2.61 8.34
N TYR A 228 12.80 -2.88 8.60
CA TYR A 228 13.32 -3.19 9.95
C TYR A 228 14.76 -2.67 10.09
N GLY A 229 15.21 -2.50 11.32
CA GLY A 229 16.59 -2.06 11.62
C GLY A 229 16.93 -0.68 11.04
N GLY A 230 15.94 0.10 10.64
CA GLY A 230 16.11 1.45 10.10
C GLY A 230 16.52 1.53 8.63
N ASP A 231 17.25 0.54 8.11
CA ASP A 231 17.83 0.58 6.76
C ASP A 231 17.60 -0.70 5.93
N LYS A 232 16.85 -1.66 6.44
CA LYS A 232 16.59 -2.97 5.79
C LYS A 232 15.11 -3.17 5.52
N GLY A 233 14.81 -3.91 4.45
CA GLY A 233 13.45 -4.32 4.11
C GLY A 233 13.25 -5.82 4.18
N ILE A 234 12.03 -6.22 4.48
CA ILE A 234 11.58 -7.61 4.42
C ILE A 234 10.28 -7.69 3.64
N VAL A 235 10.13 -8.73 2.84
CA VAL A 235 8.89 -9.09 2.16
C VAL A 235 8.58 -10.56 2.45
N ALA A 236 7.34 -10.86 2.79
CA ALA A 236 6.98 -12.18 3.28
C ALA A 236 5.61 -12.64 2.79
N TYR A 237 5.42 -13.96 2.85
CA TYR A 237 4.16 -14.65 2.55
C TYR A 237 3.69 -14.45 1.10
N GLY A 238 2.38 -14.37 0.86
CA GLY A 238 1.75 -14.23 -0.44
C GLY A 238 1.32 -15.57 -1.07
N SER A 239 0.91 -15.55 -2.34
CA SER A 239 0.42 -16.70 -3.10
C SER A 239 1.41 -17.13 -4.19
N ILE A 240 1.72 -18.42 -4.33
CA ILE A 240 2.69 -18.95 -5.32
C ILE A 240 2.09 -19.28 -6.69
N SER A 241 0.82 -19.52 -6.75
CA SER A 241 0.03 -19.70 -7.99
C SER A 241 -1.41 -19.54 -7.58
N ASN A 242 -2.34 -19.36 -8.43
CA ASN A 242 -3.78 -19.13 -8.18
C ASN A 242 -4.43 -19.88 -6.98
N GLY A 243 -3.64 -20.35 -6.02
CA GLY A 243 -4.01 -20.99 -4.77
C GLY A 243 -3.28 -20.39 -3.58
N ASN A 244 -3.95 -20.32 -2.45
CA ASN A 244 -3.40 -19.84 -1.19
C ASN A 244 -2.16 -20.63 -0.80
N ILE A 245 -1.11 -19.95 -0.32
CA ILE A 245 -0.05 -20.62 0.43
C ILE A 245 -0.66 -21.01 1.77
N THR A 246 -0.87 -22.28 1.98
CA THR A 246 -0.96 -22.79 3.36
C THR A 246 0.45 -22.83 3.91
N ALA A 247 0.69 -22.11 5.00
CA ALA A 247 1.95 -22.15 5.75
C ALA A 247 2.19 -23.55 6.32
#